data_8462c3fe3ac8857bfb5feaf661b7c2f3
#
_entry.id   8462c3fe3ac8857bfb5feaf661b7c2f3
#
_cell.length_a   1.000
_cell.length_b   1.000
_cell.length_c   1.000
_cell.angle_alpha   90.00
_cell.angle_beta   90.00
_cell.angle_gamma   90.00
#
_symmetry.space_group_name_H-M   'P 1'
#
loop_
_entity.id
_entity.type
_entity.pdbx_description
1 polymer ?
#
loop_
_entity_poly.entity_id
_entity_poly.type
_entity_poly.pdbx_seq_one_letter_code
_entity_poly.pdbx_strand_id
1 'polypeptide(L)'
;CRLAGLGRVDHDQKLAQYQMVVWLNGFPESAAQRTAFEKFMEGGGAWLGCHVAAYTDRNFKWTWFRNFIGAGVFGINNWPPLPAKLIVDDMASPITKGLPQSFVWPTNEWYSWRPSPRLAPDIRVLLTMDPSNYPLGIKSMITDKDGDVPVVWTNTRYRMIYMNMGHGDKV
;
A
#
# COMPACT_ATOMS: atom_id res chain seq x y z
N CYS A 1 -5.55 -20.18 -3.66
CA CYS A 1 -4.50 -19.16 -3.85
C CYS A 1 -3.24 -19.84 -4.41
N ARG A 2 -2.87 -19.61 -5.64
CA ARG A 2 -1.57 -20.08 -6.16
C ARG A 2 -0.62 -18.90 -6.19
N LEU A 3 0.47 -18.99 -5.44
CA LEU A 3 1.62 -18.10 -5.58
C LEU A 3 2.25 -18.37 -6.95
N ALA A 4 2.08 -17.48 -7.89
CA ALA A 4 2.72 -17.58 -9.19
C ALA A 4 4.17 -17.09 -9.06
N GLY A 5 5.12 -18.01 -8.97
CA GLY A 5 6.53 -17.70 -9.16
C GLY A 5 6.74 -17.08 -10.55
N LEU A 6 7.32 -15.89 -10.61
CA LEU A 6 7.57 -15.13 -11.84
C LEU A 6 8.85 -15.63 -12.54
N GLY A 7 8.97 -16.93 -12.83
CA GLY A 7 10.03 -17.47 -13.69
C GLY A 7 9.77 -17.20 -15.18
N ARG A 8 10.77 -17.33 -16.04
CA ARG A 8 10.77 -17.09 -17.50
C ARG A 8 9.53 -17.64 -18.23
N VAL A 9 8.43 -16.91 -18.24
CA VAL A 9 7.16 -17.25 -18.92
C VAL A 9 6.63 -15.96 -19.53
N ASP A 10 5.83 -16.06 -20.57
CA ASP A 10 5.04 -14.96 -21.09
C ASP A 10 4.13 -14.42 -19.98
N HIS A 11 4.56 -13.32 -19.36
CA HIS A 11 3.92 -12.76 -18.18
C HIS A 11 2.51 -12.25 -18.48
N ASP A 12 2.28 -11.77 -19.70
CA ASP A 12 0.98 -11.27 -20.13
C ASP A 12 -0.05 -12.42 -20.13
N GLN A 13 0.28 -13.55 -20.76
CA GLN A 13 -0.59 -14.74 -20.80
C GLN A 13 -0.83 -15.32 -19.41
N LYS A 14 0.17 -15.30 -18.55
CA LYS A 14 0.04 -15.82 -17.19
C LYS A 14 -0.90 -14.96 -16.34
N LEU A 15 -0.75 -13.63 -16.37
CA LEU A 15 -1.61 -12.72 -15.61
C LEU A 15 -3.04 -12.73 -16.11
N ALA A 16 -3.27 -12.89 -17.42
CA ALA A 16 -4.61 -12.97 -18.02
C ALA A 16 -5.49 -14.13 -17.48
N GLN A 17 -4.88 -15.12 -16.82
CA GLN A 17 -5.60 -16.23 -16.19
C GLN A 17 -6.19 -15.88 -14.82
N TYR A 18 -5.90 -14.73 -14.27
CA TYR A 18 -6.30 -14.33 -12.92
C TYR A 18 -7.14 -13.05 -12.94
N GLN A 19 -8.02 -12.92 -11.98
CA GLN A 19 -8.82 -11.72 -11.75
C GLN A 19 -8.14 -10.76 -10.78
N MET A 20 -7.24 -11.29 -9.93
CA MET A 20 -6.56 -10.52 -8.91
C MET A 20 -5.13 -11.02 -8.69
N VAL A 21 -4.23 -10.10 -8.45
CA VAL A 21 -2.85 -10.35 -8.04
C VAL A 21 -2.64 -9.84 -6.62
N VAL A 22 -1.99 -10.63 -5.78
CA VAL A 22 -1.61 -10.26 -4.42
C VAL A 22 -0.09 -10.20 -4.33
N TRP A 23 0.45 -9.06 -3.91
CA TRP A 23 1.87 -8.89 -3.63
C TRP A 23 2.09 -8.82 -2.12
N LEU A 24 2.80 -9.81 -1.61
CA LEU A 24 3.23 -9.87 -0.23
C LEU A 24 4.72 -9.52 -0.18
N ASN A 25 5.05 -8.35 0.34
CA ASN A 25 6.44 -7.89 0.54
C ASN A 25 7.33 -7.93 -0.72
N GLY A 26 6.81 -7.58 -1.89
CA GLY A 26 7.59 -7.57 -3.12
C GLY A 26 6.86 -6.90 -4.29
N PHE A 27 7.59 -6.71 -5.39
CA PHE A 27 7.07 -6.15 -6.64
C PHE A 27 7.87 -6.67 -7.85
N PRO A 28 7.40 -6.45 -9.10
CA PRO A 28 8.08 -6.89 -10.31
C PRO A 28 9.49 -6.31 -10.45
N GLU A 29 10.46 -7.15 -10.73
CA GLU A 29 11.87 -6.76 -10.86
C GLU A 29 12.23 -6.36 -12.31
N SER A 30 11.74 -7.12 -13.30
CA SER A 30 12.06 -6.87 -14.71
C SER A 30 11.09 -5.91 -15.39
N ALA A 31 11.55 -5.25 -16.45
CA ALA A 31 10.72 -4.40 -17.29
C ALA A 31 9.53 -5.16 -17.91
N ALA A 32 9.75 -6.40 -18.34
CA ALA A 32 8.69 -7.24 -18.89
C ALA A 32 7.58 -7.54 -17.87
N GLN A 33 7.96 -7.87 -16.63
CA GLN A 33 7.00 -8.08 -15.54
C GLN A 33 6.20 -6.82 -15.22
N ARG A 34 6.86 -5.65 -15.21
CA ARG A 34 6.21 -4.35 -14.99
C ARG A 34 5.20 -4.04 -16.08
N THR A 35 5.58 -4.19 -17.34
CA THR A 35 4.68 -4.00 -18.48
C THR A 35 3.48 -4.94 -18.44
N ALA A 36 3.69 -6.20 -18.10
CA ALA A 36 2.61 -7.18 -17.97
C ALA A 36 1.62 -6.77 -16.83
N PHE A 37 2.14 -6.28 -15.72
CA PHE A 37 1.31 -5.81 -14.63
C PHE A 37 0.52 -4.54 -15.01
N GLU A 38 1.16 -3.57 -15.68
CA GLU A 38 0.46 -2.39 -16.21
C GLU A 38 -0.72 -2.79 -17.10
N LYS A 39 -0.50 -3.64 -18.10
CA LYS A 39 -1.55 -4.15 -18.98
C LYS A 39 -2.66 -4.87 -18.22
N PHE A 40 -2.30 -5.68 -17.23
CA PHE A 40 -3.27 -6.38 -16.39
C PHE A 40 -4.18 -5.42 -15.64
N MET A 41 -3.61 -4.37 -15.04
CA MET A 41 -4.37 -3.35 -14.31
C MET A 41 -5.20 -2.47 -15.24
N GLU A 42 -4.64 -2.04 -16.38
CA GLU A 42 -5.37 -1.27 -17.41
C GLU A 42 -6.51 -2.10 -18.03
N GLY A 43 -6.36 -3.41 -18.10
CA GLY A 43 -7.40 -4.35 -18.52
C GLY A 43 -8.48 -4.65 -17.47
N GLY A 44 -8.46 -3.98 -16.31
CA GLY A 44 -9.47 -4.12 -15.25
C GLY A 44 -9.16 -5.22 -14.23
N GLY A 45 -7.95 -5.74 -14.19
CA GLY A 45 -7.48 -6.62 -13.14
C GLY A 45 -7.51 -5.97 -11.77
N ALA A 46 -7.47 -6.78 -10.71
CA ALA A 46 -7.43 -6.29 -9.34
C ALA A 46 -6.07 -6.54 -8.68
N TRP A 47 -5.68 -5.67 -7.75
CA TRP A 47 -4.43 -5.80 -7.01
C TRP A 47 -4.62 -5.55 -5.52
N LEU A 48 -3.98 -6.41 -4.72
CA LEU A 48 -3.77 -6.19 -3.29
C LEU A 48 -2.27 -6.16 -3.02
N GLY A 49 -1.76 -5.06 -2.52
CA GLY A 49 -0.37 -4.90 -2.12
C GLY A 49 -0.22 -4.75 -0.62
N CYS A 50 0.71 -5.50 -0.05
CA CYS A 50 1.00 -5.46 1.38
C CYS A 50 2.44 -4.96 1.63
N HIS A 51 2.59 -4.06 2.59
CA HIS A 51 3.86 -3.62 3.16
C HIS A 51 4.87 -3.18 2.08
N VAL A 52 5.97 -3.92 1.87
CA VAL A 52 7.03 -3.59 0.89
C VAL A 52 6.50 -3.49 -0.55
N ALA A 53 5.32 -4.02 -0.85
CA ALA A 53 4.73 -3.95 -2.19
C ALA A 53 4.55 -2.51 -2.72
N ALA A 54 4.55 -1.50 -1.86
CA ALA A 54 4.52 -0.08 -2.27
C ALA A 54 5.80 0.69 -1.90
N TYR A 55 6.88 0.01 -1.52
CA TYR A 55 8.14 0.67 -1.18
C TYR A 55 8.74 1.38 -2.40
N THR A 56 8.53 2.69 -2.49
CA THR A 56 9.00 3.55 -3.58
C THR A 56 9.98 4.57 -3.03
N ASP A 57 11.25 4.22 -2.98
CA ASP A 57 12.31 5.13 -2.58
C ASP A 57 12.61 6.20 -3.65
N ARG A 58 13.59 7.07 -3.38
CA ARG A 58 14.00 8.15 -4.31
C ARG A 58 14.54 7.62 -5.64
N ASN A 59 15.05 6.39 -5.67
CA ASN A 59 15.64 5.75 -6.85
C ASN A 59 14.62 4.94 -7.64
N PHE A 60 13.40 4.81 -7.15
CA PHE A 60 12.35 4.03 -7.77
C PHE A 60 11.91 4.67 -9.10
N LYS A 61 12.20 4.01 -10.22
CA LYS A 61 12.05 4.58 -11.57
C LYS A 61 10.78 4.16 -12.31
N TRP A 62 9.94 3.35 -11.70
CA TRP A 62 8.69 2.90 -12.33
C TRP A 62 7.57 3.93 -12.11
N THR A 63 7.56 4.97 -12.94
CA THR A 63 6.67 6.13 -12.80
C THR A 63 5.19 5.75 -12.85
N TRP A 64 4.81 4.81 -13.73
CA TRP A 64 3.44 4.33 -13.80
C TRP A 64 2.97 3.80 -12.43
N PHE A 65 3.75 2.92 -11.81
CA PHE A 65 3.41 2.34 -10.51
C PHE A 65 3.36 3.38 -9.40
N ARG A 66 4.27 4.34 -9.40
CA ARG A 66 4.23 5.46 -8.45
C ARG A 66 2.91 6.23 -8.54
N ASN A 67 2.47 6.55 -9.75
CA ASN A 67 1.18 7.20 -9.97
C ASN A 67 0.00 6.29 -9.59
N PHE A 68 0.10 5.00 -9.92
CA PHE A 68 -0.91 4.00 -9.61
C PHE A 68 -1.18 3.87 -8.11
N ILE A 69 -0.14 3.86 -7.27
CA ILE A 69 -0.31 3.82 -5.81
C ILE A 69 -0.54 5.20 -5.19
N GLY A 70 -0.38 6.29 -5.96
CA GLY A 70 -0.59 7.66 -5.52
C GLY A 70 0.36 8.12 -4.39
N ALA A 71 1.29 7.28 -3.98
CA ALA A 71 2.26 7.63 -2.98
C ALA A 71 3.41 8.42 -3.58
N GLY A 72 3.94 9.32 -2.82
CA GLY A 72 5.22 9.96 -3.11
C GLY A 72 6.38 8.99 -2.91
N VAL A 73 7.40 9.48 -2.27
CA VAL A 73 8.58 8.70 -1.90
C VAL A 73 8.40 8.16 -0.48
N PHE A 74 8.77 6.90 -0.25
CA PHE A 74 8.93 6.37 1.11
C PHE A 74 9.83 7.31 1.91
N GLY A 75 9.34 7.77 3.05
CA GLY A 75 10.04 8.72 3.90
C GLY A 75 10.85 8.03 4.99
N ILE A 76 10.16 7.42 5.92
CA ILE A 76 10.74 6.75 7.09
C ILE A 76 9.75 5.71 7.64
N ASN A 77 10.23 4.81 8.46
CA ASN A 77 9.45 3.86 9.25
C ASN A 77 9.88 3.88 10.72
N ASN A 78 9.04 3.34 11.59
CA ASN A 78 9.45 3.02 12.96
C ASN A 78 10.21 1.70 13.00
N TRP A 79 11.09 1.59 13.97
CA TRP A 79 11.73 0.35 14.35
C TRP A 79 12.01 0.36 15.86
N PRO A 80 11.70 -0.69 16.59
CA PRO A 80 11.06 -1.96 16.20
C PRO A 80 9.59 -1.78 15.78
N PRO A 81 8.92 -2.84 15.27
CA PRO A 81 7.47 -2.85 15.03
C PRO A 81 6.70 -2.53 16.32
N LEU A 82 5.69 -1.66 16.22
CA LEU A 82 4.93 -1.13 17.35
C LEU A 82 3.43 -1.18 17.06
N PRO A 83 2.58 -1.30 18.09
CA PRO A 83 1.15 -1.13 17.92
C PRO A 83 0.81 0.32 17.56
N ALA A 84 -0.29 0.52 16.84
CA ALA A 84 -0.84 1.82 16.57
C ALA A 84 -2.36 1.81 16.59
N LYS A 85 -2.96 2.91 17.04
CA LYS A 85 -4.39 3.14 16.86
C LYS A 85 -4.62 3.65 15.46
N LEU A 86 -5.55 3.02 14.75
CA LEU A 86 -5.98 3.38 13.41
C LEU A 86 -7.38 4.00 13.46
N ILE A 87 -7.59 4.98 12.60
CA ILE A 87 -8.90 5.60 12.34
C ILE A 87 -9.35 5.14 10.96
N VAL A 88 -10.62 4.80 10.84
CA VAL A 88 -11.27 4.53 9.55
C VAL A 88 -11.72 5.86 8.96
N ASP A 89 -11.05 6.32 7.91
CA ASP A 89 -11.33 7.60 7.25
C ASP A 89 -12.63 7.55 6.42
N ASP A 90 -12.87 6.42 5.75
CA ASP A 90 -14.05 6.24 4.89
C ASP A 90 -14.92 5.09 5.41
N MET A 91 -15.84 5.40 6.31
CA MET A 91 -16.81 4.45 6.85
C MET A 91 -17.88 4.01 5.84
N ALA A 92 -18.04 4.74 4.74
CA ALA A 92 -19.03 4.43 3.70
C ALA A 92 -18.48 3.44 2.65
N SER A 93 -17.17 3.23 2.61
CA SER A 93 -16.55 2.32 1.67
C SER A 93 -16.97 0.86 1.93
N PRO A 94 -17.30 0.08 0.89
CA PRO A 94 -17.54 -1.35 1.05
C PRO A 94 -16.31 -2.11 1.56
N ILE A 95 -15.10 -1.58 1.38
CA ILE A 95 -13.84 -2.18 1.84
C ILE A 95 -13.72 -2.11 3.37
N THR A 96 -14.22 -1.04 3.98
CA THR A 96 -14.16 -0.81 5.42
C THR A 96 -15.45 -1.24 6.16
N LYS A 97 -16.41 -1.77 5.43
CA LYS A 97 -17.69 -2.21 5.99
C LYS A 97 -17.50 -3.19 7.14
N GLY A 98 -18.08 -2.88 8.29
CA GLY A 98 -18.00 -3.71 9.49
C GLY A 98 -16.80 -3.43 10.39
N LEU A 99 -15.87 -2.56 9.98
CA LEU A 99 -14.83 -2.08 10.88
C LEU A 99 -15.40 -1.06 11.87
N PRO A 100 -14.90 -1.02 13.13
CA PRO A 100 -15.21 0.07 14.03
C PRO A 100 -14.56 1.38 13.55
N GLN A 101 -15.05 2.52 14.00
CA GLN A 101 -14.50 3.84 13.64
C GLN A 101 -13.00 3.97 13.95
N SER A 102 -12.53 3.31 14.99
CA SER A 102 -11.09 3.19 15.30
C SER A 102 -10.81 1.88 16.02
N PHE A 103 -9.57 1.39 15.89
CA PHE A 103 -9.10 0.17 16.54
C PHE A 103 -7.59 0.20 16.68
N VAL A 104 -7.05 -0.66 17.55
CA VAL A 104 -5.60 -0.83 17.69
C VAL A 104 -5.15 -2.00 16.85
N TRP A 105 -4.19 -1.74 15.95
CA TRP A 105 -3.44 -2.80 15.29
C TRP A 105 -2.26 -3.20 16.19
N PRO A 106 -2.07 -4.49 16.50
CA PRO A 106 -1.22 -4.92 17.60
C PRO A 106 0.27 -4.64 17.40
N THR A 107 0.77 -4.78 16.19
CA THR A 107 2.19 -4.49 15.89
C THR A 107 2.40 -4.38 14.39
N ASN A 108 3.20 -3.39 13.96
CA ASN A 108 3.61 -3.25 12.56
C ASN A 108 4.81 -2.32 12.43
N GLU A 109 5.52 -2.42 11.30
CA GLU A 109 6.46 -1.42 10.81
C GLU A 109 5.67 -0.40 9.97
N TRP A 110 5.37 0.75 10.55
CA TRP A 110 4.57 1.80 9.91
C TRP A 110 5.42 2.65 8.99
N TYR A 111 4.96 2.87 7.75
CA TYR A 111 5.61 3.70 6.75
C TYR A 111 4.99 5.08 6.68
N SER A 112 5.83 6.11 6.53
CA SER A 112 5.39 7.43 6.10
C SER A 112 5.76 7.69 4.64
N TRP A 113 4.98 8.54 3.99
CA TRP A 113 5.09 8.85 2.57
C TRP A 113 5.18 10.36 2.35
N ARG A 114 6.02 10.81 1.42
CA ARG A 114 6.19 12.22 1.08
C ARG A 114 6.13 12.45 -0.43
N PRO A 115 5.14 13.20 -0.94
CA PRO A 115 3.96 13.70 -0.24
C PRO A 115 3.04 12.56 0.26
N SER A 116 2.08 12.89 1.12
CA SER A 116 1.05 11.92 1.53
C SER A 116 0.26 11.43 0.31
N PRO A 117 -0.06 10.13 0.21
CA PRO A 117 -0.92 9.60 -0.84
C PRO A 117 -2.30 10.26 -0.86
N ARG A 118 -2.77 10.81 0.26
CA ARG A 118 -4.02 11.58 0.35
C ARG A 118 -4.08 12.78 -0.61
N LEU A 119 -2.93 13.34 -0.98
CA LEU A 119 -2.85 14.49 -1.88
C LEU A 119 -3.00 14.13 -3.35
N ALA A 120 -2.92 12.84 -3.70
CA ALA A 120 -3.10 12.39 -5.08
C ALA A 120 -4.59 12.36 -5.44
N PRO A 121 -5.00 12.93 -6.59
CA PRO A 121 -6.41 13.14 -6.92
C PRO A 121 -7.22 11.83 -7.09
N ASP A 122 -6.54 10.75 -7.46
CA ASP A 122 -7.18 9.46 -7.69
C ASP A 122 -7.14 8.54 -6.44
N ILE A 123 -6.55 8.99 -5.35
CA ILE A 123 -6.41 8.18 -4.12
C ILE A 123 -7.51 8.51 -3.12
N ARG A 124 -8.09 7.44 -2.57
CA ARG A 124 -8.98 7.51 -1.42
C ARG A 124 -8.33 6.74 -0.27
N VAL A 125 -7.97 7.47 0.78
CA VAL A 125 -7.46 6.88 2.02
C VAL A 125 -8.62 6.23 2.77
N LEU A 126 -8.41 5.02 3.25
CA LEU A 126 -9.38 4.20 3.96
C LEU A 126 -9.09 4.15 5.46
N LEU A 127 -7.80 4.03 5.81
CA LEU A 127 -7.33 4.01 7.19
C LEU A 127 -6.10 4.90 7.35
N THR A 128 -6.06 5.64 8.46
CA THR A 128 -4.94 6.50 8.85
C THR A 128 -4.52 6.17 10.27
N MET A 129 -3.26 6.31 10.61
CA MET A 129 -2.80 6.25 12.00
C MET A 129 -3.34 7.46 12.76
N ASP A 130 -3.87 7.25 13.97
CA ASP A 130 -4.40 8.33 14.82
C ASP A 130 -3.28 9.29 15.22
N PRO A 131 -3.32 10.57 14.79
CA PRO A 131 -2.27 11.53 15.10
C PRO A 131 -2.20 11.90 16.59
N SER A 132 -3.26 11.68 17.36
CA SER A 132 -3.28 11.91 18.80
C SER A 132 -2.64 10.77 19.62
N ASN A 133 -2.37 9.64 19.01
CA ASN A 133 -1.88 8.45 19.69
C ASN A 133 -0.83 7.68 18.89
N TYR A 134 0.19 8.39 18.41
CA TYR A 134 1.33 7.75 17.77
C TYR A 134 2.13 6.89 18.75
N PRO A 135 2.59 5.71 18.32
CA PRO A 135 3.49 4.90 19.14
C PRO A 135 4.76 5.66 19.52
N LEU A 136 5.29 5.37 20.68
CA LEU A 136 6.57 5.93 21.13
C LEU A 136 7.67 5.60 20.10
N GLY A 137 8.48 6.60 19.74
CA GLY A 137 9.54 6.43 18.72
C GLY A 137 9.17 6.88 17.30
N ILE A 138 7.91 7.15 17.00
CA ILE A 138 7.48 7.63 15.68
C ILE A 138 7.56 9.19 15.56
N LYS A 139 8.11 9.89 16.52
CA LYS A 139 8.21 11.37 16.46
C LYS A 139 8.82 11.89 15.15
N SER A 140 9.75 11.17 14.55
CA SER A 140 10.35 11.53 13.26
C SER A 140 9.39 11.35 12.07
N MET A 141 8.35 10.54 12.20
CA MET A 141 7.30 10.36 11.17
C MET A 141 6.25 11.49 11.25
N ILE A 142 6.09 12.08 12.44
CA ILE A 142 5.12 13.16 12.72
C ILE A 142 5.62 14.52 12.20
N THR A 143 6.87 14.63 11.81
CA THR A 143 7.50 15.90 11.42
C THR A 143 7.07 16.42 10.05
N ASP A 144 6.26 15.69 9.30
CA ASP A 144 5.50 16.29 8.23
C ASP A 144 4.43 17.21 8.83
N LYS A 145 4.36 18.42 8.31
CA LYS A 145 3.57 19.54 8.83
C LYS A 145 2.11 19.21 9.17
N ASP A 146 1.61 18.07 8.68
CA ASP A 146 0.21 17.69 8.81
C ASP A 146 0.00 16.40 9.63
N GLY A 147 1.07 15.71 10.03
CA GLY A 147 0.98 14.48 10.84
C GLY A 147 0.19 13.34 10.17
N ASP A 148 0.02 13.38 8.85
CA ASP A 148 -0.80 12.43 8.11
C ASP A 148 0.00 11.16 7.78
N VAL A 149 -0.44 10.02 8.30
CA VAL A 149 0.18 8.70 8.05
C VAL A 149 -0.90 7.72 7.55
N PRO A 150 -1.28 7.81 6.27
CA PRO A 150 -2.17 6.83 5.67
C PRO A 150 -1.55 5.44 5.70
N VAL A 151 -2.33 4.44 6.08
CA VAL A 151 -1.86 3.04 6.18
C VAL A 151 -2.61 2.09 5.25
N VAL A 152 -3.84 2.44 4.85
CA VAL A 152 -4.62 1.69 3.84
C VAL A 152 -5.28 2.69 2.90
N TRP A 153 -5.17 2.44 1.60
CA TRP A 153 -5.86 3.26 0.60
C TRP A 153 -6.19 2.49 -0.67
N THR A 154 -7.06 3.06 -1.48
CA THR A 154 -7.45 2.57 -2.79
C THR A 154 -7.28 3.67 -3.84
N ASN A 155 -7.33 3.29 -5.11
CA ASN A 155 -7.31 4.19 -6.25
C ASN A 155 -8.68 4.15 -6.94
N THR A 156 -9.24 5.31 -7.27
CA THR A 156 -10.58 5.41 -7.88
C THR A 156 -10.60 5.00 -9.36
N ARG A 157 -9.44 4.93 -10.02
CA ARG A 157 -9.30 4.52 -11.42
C ARG A 157 -9.00 3.02 -11.58
N TYR A 158 -8.50 2.37 -10.52
CA TYR A 158 -8.07 0.97 -10.56
C TYR A 158 -8.66 0.18 -9.40
N ARG A 159 -8.91 -1.09 -9.64
CA ARG A 159 -9.37 -2.03 -8.60
C ARG A 159 -8.18 -2.46 -7.74
N MET A 160 -7.75 -1.58 -6.82
CA MET A 160 -6.59 -1.85 -6.00
C MET A 160 -6.84 -1.49 -4.54
N ILE A 161 -6.15 -2.20 -3.67
CA ILE A 161 -5.97 -1.85 -2.26
C ILE A 161 -4.48 -1.98 -1.95
N TYR A 162 -3.93 -0.97 -1.31
CA TYR A 162 -2.67 -1.09 -0.61
C TYR A 162 -2.90 -1.04 0.89
N MET A 163 -2.19 -1.89 1.63
CA MET A 163 -2.15 -1.88 3.09
C MET A 163 -0.70 -1.95 3.58
N ASN A 164 -0.34 -1.08 4.52
CA ASN A 164 1.01 -1.06 5.06
C ASN A 164 1.29 -2.24 6.02
N MET A 165 0.29 -3.01 6.41
CA MET A 165 0.45 -4.18 7.25
C MET A 165 1.11 -5.32 6.47
N GLY A 166 1.87 -6.19 7.19
CA GLY A 166 2.49 -7.35 6.57
C GLY A 166 3.96 -7.57 6.89
N HIS A 167 4.53 -6.88 7.88
CA HIS A 167 5.89 -7.12 8.33
C HIS A 167 5.94 -8.34 9.26
N GLY A 168 6.19 -9.51 8.69
CA GLY A 168 6.35 -10.77 9.43
C GLY A 168 5.05 -11.47 9.79
N ASP A 169 5.17 -12.51 10.61
CA ASP A 169 4.11 -13.45 10.98
C ASP A 169 3.23 -13.01 12.16
N LYS A 170 3.54 -11.89 12.77
CA LYS A 170 2.81 -11.34 13.94
C LYS A 170 1.93 -10.15 13.62
N VAL A 171 1.74 -9.86 12.32
CA VAL A 171 1.03 -8.68 11.84
C VAL A 171 -0.29 -9.08 11.20
#